data_f87c8893c75a65376c50cae052ad9f9b
#
_entry.id   f87c8893c75a65376c50cae052ad9f9b
#
_cell.length_a   1.000
_cell.length_b   1.000
_cell.length_c   1.000
_cell.angle_alpha   90.00
_cell.angle_beta   90.00
_cell.angle_gamma   90.00
#
_symmetry.space_group_name_H-M   'P 1'
#
loop_
_entity.id
_entity.type
_entity.pdbx_description
1 polymer ?
#
loop_
_entity_poly.entity_id
_entity_poly.type
_entity_poly.pdbx_seq_one_letter_code
_entity_poly.pdbx_strand_id
1 'polypeptide(L)'
;MLNKIETLQNLAKNGVVTHSSRFHADDILSAALLKVVGVIPDISVIQRVGRVPQDFNGLAFDIGGGEFDHHQQNAGIRATGEKYAAFGLLWNVVGAEYITNKYKTDIQTAKSAAEKFDTDFVVPMDLSDNFGTKMYPNTLSYLIAARNDVKFTPEQNDKMFVNIANSCCEYLESGIYKSYKFTKDKIQADALAVSDFITLPLNCDIDRSAFEGTRVKYIIKESHRGTYNITTVEPYKIPADYINMPGCVQVYSIGAAFDTYNNALISAQQLIKDLQIKTK
;
A
#
# COMPACT_ATOMS: atom_id res chain seq x y z
N MET A 1 -3.91 -12.10 -23.19
CA MET A 1 -2.83 -11.86 -22.22
C MET A 1 -2.69 -13.14 -21.40
N LEU A 2 -1.46 -13.63 -21.22
CA LEU A 2 -1.24 -14.77 -20.32
C LEU A 2 -1.72 -14.37 -18.94
N ASN A 3 -2.62 -15.14 -18.36
CA ASN A 3 -3.09 -14.99 -16.99
C ASN A 3 -1.94 -15.43 -16.06
N LYS A 4 -1.25 -14.47 -15.49
CA LYS A 4 -0.06 -14.73 -14.66
C LYS A 4 -0.41 -15.50 -13.39
N ILE A 5 -1.54 -15.16 -12.77
CA ILE A 5 -2.04 -15.88 -11.59
C ILE A 5 -2.32 -17.33 -11.95
N GLU A 6 -3.00 -17.61 -13.07
CA GLU A 6 -3.26 -18.98 -13.53
C GLU A 6 -1.97 -19.73 -13.86
N THR A 7 -0.97 -19.07 -14.43
CA THR A 7 0.35 -19.65 -14.66
C THR A 7 0.97 -20.12 -13.34
N LEU A 8 0.96 -19.26 -12.30
CA LEU A 8 1.48 -19.63 -10.97
C LEU A 8 0.63 -20.73 -10.31
N GLN A 9 -0.70 -20.70 -10.46
CA GLN A 9 -1.58 -21.78 -9.99
C GLN A 9 -1.21 -23.14 -10.62
N ASN A 10 -0.90 -23.15 -11.91
CA ASN A 10 -0.48 -24.38 -12.60
C ASN A 10 0.87 -24.88 -12.11
N LEU A 11 1.83 -24.00 -11.85
CA LEU A 11 3.09 -24.39 -11.20
C LEU A 11 2.86 -24.91 -9.78
N ALA A 12 2.02 -24.23 -8.99
CA ALA A 12 1.72 -24.61 -7.62
C ALA A 12 1.07 -26.01 -7.47
N LYS A 13 0.38 -26.51 -8.52
CA LYS A 13 -0.14 -27.89 -8.54
C LYS A 13 0.96 -28.95 -8.42
N ASN A 14 2.18 -28.65 -8.86
CA ASN A 14 3.33 -29.53 -8.77
C ASN A 14 4.12 -29.36 -7.45
N GLY A 15 3.60 -28.53 -6.55
CA GLY A 15 4.20 -28.21 -5.25
C GLY A 15 4.66 -26.76 -5.17
N VAL A 16 4.78 -26.28 -3.94
CA VAL A 16 5.33 -24.93 -3.64
C VAL A 16 6.42 -25.07 -2.60
N VAL A 17 7.57 -24.47 -2.85
CA VAL A 17 8.72 -24.58 -1.95
C VAL A 17 9.34 -23.19 -1.67
N THR A 18 9.85 -23.03 -0.44
CA THR A 18 10.71 -21.94 -0.04
C THR A 18 11.83 -22.44 0.87
N HIS A 19 12.78 -21.59 1.26
CA HIS A 19 13.90 -22.01 2.11
C HIS A 19 13.43 -22.39 3.53
N SER A 20 14.16 -23.33 4.15
CA SER A 20 14.01 -23.71 5.55
C SER A 20 14.88 -22.82 6.46
N SER A 21 14.93 -23.14 7.74
CA SER A 21 15.66 -22.42 8.79
C SER A 21 14.96 -21.11 9.23
N ARG A 22 15.70 -20.01 9.40
CA ARG A 22 15.10 -18.72 9.77
C ARG A 22 14.28 -18.21 8.62
N PHE A 23 13.11 -17.68 8.95
CA PHE A 23 12.27 -16.98 8.00
C PHE A 23 12.46 -15.46 8.13
N HIS A 24 12.27 -14.75 7.03
CA HIS A 24 12.35 -13.31 6.90
C HIS A 24 10.98 -12.72 6.55
N ALA A 25 10.93 -11.40 6.32
CA ALA A 25 9.67 -10.79 5.96
C ALA A 25 9.27 -11.10 4.52
N ASP A 26 10.22 -11.25 3.62
CA ASP A 26 9.96 -11.48 2.21
C ASP A 26 9.42 -12.88 1.92
N ASP A 27 9.94 -13.95 2.54
CA ASP A 27 9.38 -15.30 2.39
C ASP A 27 8.01 -15.44 3.05
N ILE A 28 7.79 -14.81 4.23
CA ILE A 28 6.50 -14.73 4.93
C ILE A 28 5.46 -13.98 4.09
N LEU A 29 5.82 -12.80 3.57
CA LEU A 29 4.91 -11.99 2.77
C LEU A 29 4.66 -12.58 1.39
N SER A 30 5.65 -13.27 0.81
CA SER A 30 5.49 -14.07 -0.41
C SER A 30 4.46 -15.18 -0.23
N ALA A 31 4.56 -15.95 0.86
CA ALA A 31 3.59 -16.99 1.19
C ALA A 31 2.17 -16.42 1.38
N ALA A 32 2.06 -15.32 2.13
CA ALA A 32 0.79 -14.63 2.34
C ALA A 32 0.20 -14.10 1.02
N LEU A 33 1.04 -13.50 0.16
CA LEU A 33 0.63 -13.01 -1.15
C LEU A 33 0.08 -14.13 -2.03
N LEU A 34 0.78 -15.26 -2.13
CA LEU A 34 0.33 -16.40 -2.94
C LEU A 34 -1.07 -16.89 -2.51
N LYS A 35 -1.36 -16.87 -1.21
CA LYS A 35 -2.69 -17.19 -0.70
C LYS A 35 -3.71 -16.10 -1.02
N VAL A 36 -3.39 -14.84 -0.78
CA VAL A 36 -4.28 -13.69 -1.02
C VAL A 36 -4.70 -13.59 -2.49
N VAL A 37 -3.76 -13.81 -3.41
CA VAL A 37 -4.05 -13.76 -4.85
C VAL A 37 -4.67 -15.06 -5.38
N GLY A 38 -4.83 -16.08 -4.54
CA GLY A 38 -5.47 -17.35 -4.87
C GLY A 38 -4.58 -18.30 -5.67
N VAL A 39 -3.26 -18.15 -5.64
CA VAL A 39 -2.31 -19.11 -6.25
C VAL A 39 -2.29 -20.41 -5.46
N ILE A 40 -2.37 -20.34 -4.15
CA ILE A 40 -2.49 -21.48 -3.24
C ILE A 40 -3.75 -21.39 -2.39
N PRO A 41 -4.38 -22.52 -2.03
CA PRO A 41 -5.57 -22.52 -1.18
C PRO A 41 -5.25 -22.22 0.28
N ASP A 42 -4.09 -22.69 0.76
CA ASP A 42 -3.63 -22.52 2.14
C ASP A 42 -2.10 -22.49 2.22
N ILE A 43 -1.56 -21.75 3.18
CA ILE A 43 -0.11 -21.59 3.38
C ILE A 43 0.55 -22.91 3.81
N SER A 44 -0.19 -23.81 4.45
CA SER A 44 0.34 -25.11 4.89
C SER A 44 0.75 -26.06 3.75
N VAL A 45 0.39 -25.74 2.49
CA VAL A 45 0.85 -26.50 1.33
C VAL A 45 2.30 -26.18 0.94
N ILE A 46 2.86 -25.09 1.46
CA ILE A 46 4.24 -24.67 1.20
C ILE A 46 5.20 -25.57 1.99
N GLN A 47 6.13 -26.19 1.27
CA GLN A 47 7.19 -26.98 1.88
C GLN A 47 8.43 -26.10 2.06
N ARG A 48 8.94 -26.04 3.29
CA ARG A 48 10.19 -25.35 3.59
C ARG A 48 11.36 -26.34 3.51
N VAL A 49 12.28 -26.08 2.58
CA VAL A 49 13.35 -27.03 2.22
C VAL A 49 14.74 -26.40 2.33
N GLY A 50 15.75 -27.21 2.64
CA GLY A 50 17.15 -26.73 2.63
C GLY A 50 17.73 -26.58 1.22
N ARG A 51 17.13 -27.26 0.24
CA ARG A 51 17.51 -27.21 -1.18
C ARG A 51 16.32 -27.62 -2.03
N VAL A 52 16.11 -26.94 -3.15
CA VAL A 52 15.12 -27.32 -4.16
C VAL A 52 15.52 -28.69 -4.77
N PRO A 53 14.61 -29.67 -4.84
CA PRO A 53 14.89 -30.94 -5.52
C PRO A 53 15.32 -30.75 -6.97
N GLN A 54 16.20 -31.60 -7.48
CA GLN A 54 16.82 -31.44 -8.82
C GLN A 54 15.77 -31.41 -9.94
N ASP A 55 14.73 -32.22 -9.86
CA ASP A 55 13.68 -32.33 -10.88
C ASP A 55 12.39 -31.58 -10.48
N PHE A 56 12.50 -30.59 -9.59
CA PHE A 56 11.35 -29.82 -9.14
C PHE A 56 10.85 -28.92 -10.26
N ASN A 57 9.59 -29.06 -10.62
CA ASN A 57 8.89 -28.29 -11.68
C ASN A 57 7.68 -27.50 -11.13
N GLY A 58 7.63 -27.32 -9.82
CA GLY A 58 6.62 -26.51 -9.15
C GLY A 58 7.02 -25.05 -8.98
N LEU A 59 6.34 -24.35 -8.08
CA LEU A 59 6.63 -22.96 -7.74
C LEU A 59 7.67 -22.89 -6.61
N ALA A 60 8.85 -22.35 -6.91
CA ALA A 60 9.88 -22.04 -5.92
C ALA A 60 10.00 -20.51 -5.76
N PHE A 61 10.10 -20.03 -4.51
CA PHE A 61 10.34 -18.62 -4.21
C PHE A 61 11.36 -18.51 -3.08
N ASP A 62 12.20 -17.47 -3.13
CA ASP A 62 13.26 -17.18 -2.18
C ASP A 62 14.27 -18.32 -2.01
N ILE A 63 14.39 -19.18 -3.01
CA ILE A 63 15.32 -20.32 -3.07
C ILE A 63 15.44 -20.86 -4.48
N GLY A 64 16.59 -21.42 -4.81
CA GLY A 64 16.80 -22.26 -6.00
C GLY A 64 17.29 -21.54 -7.24
N GLY A 65 17.50 -20.24 -7.21
CA GLY A 65 18.03 -19.46 -8.34
C GLY A 65 17.03 -19.26 -9.48
N GLY A 66 15.73 -19.48 -9.23
CA GLY A 66 14.66 -19.31 -10.22
C GLY A 66 14.13 -17.88 -10.32
N GLU A 67 13.00 -17.70 -11.03
CA GLU A 67 12.39 -16.38 -11.33
C GLU A 67 12.07 -15.58 -10.05
N PHE A 68 11.71 -16.25 -8.95
CA PHE A 68 11.31 -15.62 -7.68
C PHE A 68 12.35 -15.79 -6.57
N ASP A 69 13.63 -15.98 -6.95
CA ASP A 69 14.74 -16.00 -6.02
C ASP A 69 15.67 -14.80 -6.29
N HIS A 70 15.87 -13.97 -5.27
CA HIS A 70 16.65 -12.73 -5.38
C HIS A 70 18.14 -12.91 -5.01
N HIS A 71 18.57 -14.10 -4.58
CA HIS A 71 19.94 -14.37 -4.15
C HIS A 71 20.95 -14.52 -5.31
N GLN A 72 20.49 -14.46 -6.54
CA GLN A 72 21.33 -14.57 -7.72
C GLN A 72 21.83 -13.20 -8.22
N GLN A 73 22.97 -13.17 -8.92
CA GLN A 73 23.61 -11.93 -9.40
C GLN A 73 22.69 -11.08 -10.31
N ASN A 74 21.79 -11.73 -11.06
CA ASN A 74 20.87 -11.09 -11.99
C ASN A 74 19.44 -10.96 -11.43
N ALA A 75 19.28 -10.99 -10.10
CA ALA A 75 18.01 -10.69 -9.49
C ALA A 75 17.53 -9.31 -9.95
N GLY A 76 16.25 -9.18 -10.27
CA GLY A 76 15.69 -7.98 -10.88
C GLY A 76 15.94 -6.72 -10.06
N ILE A 77 16.08 -5.59 -10.77
CA ILE A 77 16.21 -4.25 -10.20
C ILE A 77 15.04 -3.42 -10.75
N ARG A 78 14.37 -2.65 -9.89
CA ARG A 78 13.34 -1.71 -10.32
C ARG A 78 13.91 -0.60 -11.20
N ALA A 79 13.09 0.02 -12.03
CA ALA A 79 13.49 1.18 -12.82
C ALA A 79 14.01 2.35 -11.95
N THR A 80 13.59 2.41 -10.70
CA THR A 80 14.01 3.37 -9.67
C THR A 80 15.34 3.00 -8.99
N GLY A 81 15.88 1.79 -9.25
CA GLY A 81 17.20 1.34 -8.81
C GLY A 81 17.19 0.40 -7.60
N GLU A 82 16.06 0.19 -6.93
CA GLU A 82 15.97 -0.71 -5.79
C GLU A 82 15.96 -2.18 -6.24
N LYS A 83 16.70 -3.02 -5.52
CA LYS A 83 16.69 -4.46 -5.72
C LYS A 83 15.37 -5.07 -5.22
N TYR A 84 14.85 -6.01 -5.98
CA TYR A 84 13.78 -6.86 -5.50
C TYR A 84 14.27 -7.84 -4.43
N ALA A 85 13.37 -8.23 -3.51
CA ALA A 85 13.41 -9.49 -2.80
C ALA A 85 12.31 -10.41 -3.38
N ALA A 86 12.17 -11.62 -2.86
CA ALA A 86 11.20 -12.59 -3.40
C ALA A 86 9.77 -12.05 -3.41
N PHE A 87 9.37 -11.32 -2.37
CA PHE A 87 8.06 -10.69 -2.28
C PHE A 87 7.81 -9.68 -3.41
N GLY A 88 8.78 -8.81 -3.69
CA GLY A 88 8.69 -7.84 -4.77
C GLY A 88 8.65 -8.48 -6.16
N LEU A 89 9.44 -9.54 -6.39
CA LEU A 89 9.40 -10.30 -7.64
C LEU A 89 8.01 -10.89 -7.90
N LEU A 90 7.39 -11.51 -6.89
CA LEU A 90 6.03 -12.04 -7.00
C LEU A 90 5.00 -10.93 -7.22
N TRP A 91 5.07 -9.83 -6.42
CA TRP A 91 4.15 -8.70 -6.56
C TRP A 91 4.20 -8.09 -7.96
N ASN A 92 5.38 -7.89 -8.51
CA ASN A 92 5.56 -7.35 -9.88
C ASN A 92 4.84 -8.19 -10.94
N VAL A 93 4.72 -9.50 -10.72
CA VAL A 93 4.06 -10.41 -11.66
C VAL A 93 2.54 -10.40 -11.49
N VAL A 94 2.03 -10.42 -10.26
CA VAL A 94 0.59 -10.68 -10.00
C VAL A 94 -0.20 -9.43 -9.59
N GLY A 95 0.44 -8.35 -9.14
CA GLY A 95 -0.23 -7.24 -8.46
C GLY A 95 -1.30 -6.57 -9.29
N ALA A 96 -0.98 -6.15 -10.51
CA ALA A 96 -1.94 -5.47 -11.38
C ALA A 96 -3.10 -6.40 -11.81
N GLU A 97 -2.81 -7.66 -12.09
CA GLU A 97 -3.83 -8.65 -12.44
C GLU A 97 -4.77 -8.92 -11.26
N TYR A 98 -4.23 -9.10 -10.06
CA TYR A 98 -5.05 -9.29 -8.85
C TYR A 98 -5.98 -8.09 -8.62
N ILE A 99 -5.46 -6.86 -8.69
CA ILE A 99 -6.25 -5.64 -8.49
C ILE A 99 -7.37 -5.54 -9.55
N THR A 100 -7.04 -5.79 -10.83
CA THR A 100 -8.03 -5.83 -11.91
C THR A 100 -9.17 -6.80 -11.61
N ASN A 101 -8.81 -8.02 -11.22
CA ASN A 101 -9.79 -9.10 -10.99
C ASN A 101 -10.60 -8.88 -9.71
N LYS A 102 -9.95 -8.45 -8.62
CA LYS A 102 -10.58 -8.26 -7.30
C LYS A 102 -11.56 -7.09 -7.30
N TYR A 103 -11.14 -5.96 -7.86
CA TYR A 103 -11.92 -4.71 -7.79
C TYR A 103 -12.68 -4.37 -9.08
N LYS A 104 -12.61 -5.23 -10.11
CA LYS A 104 -13.30 -5.05 -11.41
C LYS A 104 -12.98 -3.67 -12.02
N THR A 105 -11.72 -3.28 -11.97
CA THR A 105 -11.23 -2.01 -12.52
C THR A 105 -10.48 -2.21 -13.83
N ASP A 106 -10.25 -1.14 -14.56
CA ASP A 106 -9.42 -1.19 -15.76
C ASP A 106 -7.94 -1.42 -15.43
N ILE A 107 -7.21 -1.92 -16.42
CA ILE A 107 -5.80 -2.31 -16.24
C ILE A 107 -4.88 -1.12 -15.92
N GLN A 108 -5.20 0.09 -16.39
CA GLN A 108 -4.36 1.25 -16.14
C GLN A 108 -4.48 1.69 -14.68
N THR A 109 -5.71 1.78 -14.17
CA THR A 109 -5.98 2.03 -12.75
C THR A 109 -5.34 0.94 -11.87
N ALA A 110 -5.45 -0.33 -12.28
CA ALA A 110 -4.83 -1.44 -11.54
C ALA A 110 -3.30 -1.35 -11.50
N LYS A 111 -2.64 -0.99 -12.60
CA LYS A 111 -1.19 -0.79 -12.65
C LYS A 111 -0.75 0.33 -11.72
N SER A 112 -1.40 1.50 -11.80
CA SER A 112 -1.07 2.63 -10.92
C SER A 112 -1.27 2.29 -9.44
N ALA A 113 -2.31 1.53 -9.10
CA ALA A 113 -2.53 1.06 -7.73
C ALA A 113 -1.48 0.03 -7.28
N ALA A 114 -1.05 -0.86 -8.19
CA ALA A 114 0.01 -1.83 -7.93
C ALA A 114 1.37 -1.15 -7.72
N GLU A 115 1.70 -0.15 -8.53
CA GLU A 115 2.90 0.69 -8.39
C GLU A 115 2.89 1.46 -7.07
N LYS A 116 1.73 2.02 -6.67
CA LYS A 116 1.61 2.69 -5.38
C LYS A 116 1.83 1.73 -4.21
N PHE A 117 1.24 0.54 -4.24
CA PHE A 117 1.47 -0.47 -3.20
C PHE A 117 2.92 -0.95 -3.19
N ASP A 118 3.54 -1.10 -4.37
CA ASP A 118 4.96 -1.43 -4.49
C ASP A 118 5.82 -0.38 -3.79
N THR A 119 5.63 0.89 -4.12
CA THR A 119 6.40 2.00 -3.55
C THR A 119 6.21 2.15 -2.04
N ASP A 120 4.97 2.09 -1.57
CA ASP A 120 4.63 2.39 -0.18
C ASP A 120 4.92 1.23 0.78
N PHE A 121 4.85 -0.02 0.30
CA PHE A 121 4.93 -1.20 1.15
C PHE A 121 5.96 -2.23 0.70
N VAL A 122 5.98 -2.62 -0.60
CA VAL A 122 6.83 -3.72 -1.07
C VAL A 122 8.31 -3.30 -1.07
N VAL A 123 8.63 -2.13 -1.62
CA VAL A 123 10.01 -1.59 -1.64
C VAL A 123 10.63 -1.54 -0.24
N PRO A 124 9.98 -0.98 0.80
CA PRO A 124 10.52 -1.02 2.15
C PRO A 124 10.80 -2.43 2.69
N MET A 125 9.97 -3.42 2.31
CA MET A 125 10.18 -4.83 2.71
C MET A 125 11.37 -5.43 2.00
N ASP A 126 11.47 -5.27 0.68
CA ASP A 126 12.60 -5.73 -0.13
C ASP A 126 13.93 -5.10 0.32
N LEU A 127 13.93 -3.80 0.64
CA LEU A 127 15.10 -3.11 1.16
C LEU A 127 15.51 -3.64 2.54
N SER A 128 14.53 -3.91 3.40
CA SER A 128 14.78 -4.49 4.74
C SER A 128 15.41 -5.88 4.64
N ASP A 129 15.01 -6.67 3.65
CA ASP A 129 15.60 -7.98 3.41
C ASP A 129 17.02 -7.88 2.81
N ASN A 130 17.18 -7.12 1.74
CA ASN A 130 18.47 -6.96 1.05
C ASN A 130 19.57 -6.31 1.93
N PHE A 131 19.22 -5.40 2.85
CA PHE A 131 20.17 -4.61 3.66
C PHE A 131 20.11 -4.90 5.17
N GLY A 132 19.17 -5.73 5.60
CA GLY A 132 19.01 -6.16 6.98
C GLY A 132 18.08 -5.28 7.83
N THR A 133 17.38 -5.93 8.76
CA THR A 133 16.35 -5.31 9.63
C THR A 133 16.90 -4.28 10.61
N LYS A 134 18.21 -4.24 10.86
CA LYS A 134 18.83 -3.25 11.77
C LYS A 134 18.68 -1.80 11.28
N MET A 135 18.57 -1.60 9.97
CA MET A 135 18.39 -0.27 9.38
C MET A 135 16.95 0.26 9.53
N TYR A 136 16.00 -0.63 9.81
CA TYR A 136 14.56 -0.32 9.86
C TYR A 136 13.93 -0.88 11.14
N PRO A 137 14.30 -0.36 12.33
CA PRO A 137 13.72 -0.82 13.59
C PRO A 137 12.23 -0.46 13.65
N ASN A 138 11.45 -1.25 14.38
CA ASN A 138 10.00 -1.08 14.56
C ASN A 138 9.17 -1.23 13.28
N THR A 139 9.69 -1.91 12.27
CA THR A 139 8.97 -2.28 11.05
C THR A 139 8.35 -3.67 11.18
N LEU A 140 7.46 -4.02 10.22
CA LEU A 140 6.91 -5.37 10.12
C LEU A 140 8.04 -6.42 9.97
N SER A 141 9.07 -6.12 9.18
CA SER A 141 10.26 -6.98 9.03
C SER A 141 10.94 -7.27 10.37
N TYR A 142 11.12 -6.26 11.21
CA TYR A 142 11.67 -6.42 12.55
C TYR A 142 10.79 -7.33 13.43
N LEU A 143 9.47 -7.12 13.40
CA LEU A 143 8.53 -7.92 14.19
C LEU A 143 8.50 -9.38 13.73
N ILE A 144 8.56 -9.64 12.42
CA ILE A 144 8.65 -10.99 11.86
C ILE A 144 9.96 -11.64 12.29
N ALA A 145 11.10 -10.95 12.12
CA ALA A 145 12.41 -11.47 12.50
C ALA A 145 12.51 -11.81 13.99
N ALA A 146 11.86 -11.02 14.85
CA ALA A 146 11.81 -11.27 16.30
C ALA A 146 11.06 -12.55 16.70
N ARG A 147 10.30 -13.16 15.78
CA ARG A 147 9.60 -14.45 16.01
C ARG A 147 10.48 -15.67 15.76
N ASN A 148 11.66 -15.51 15.18
CA ASN A 148 12.63 -16.60 15.04
C ASN A 148 13.28 -16.91 16.40
N ASP A 149 13.13 -18.14 16.88
CA ASP A 149 13.83 -18.62 18.07
C ASP A 149 14.77 -19.77 17.69
N VAL A 150 16.04 -19.63 18.05
CA VAL A 150 17.07 -20.65 17.79
C VAL A 150 16.81 -21.99 18.53
N LYS A 151 15.89 -21.99 19.50
CA LYS A 151 15.48 -23.20 20.24
C LYS A 151 14.32 -23.94 19.56
N PHE A 152 13.71 -23.38 18.53
CA PHE A 152 12.64 -24.08 17.82
C PHE A 152 13.17 -25.27 17.06
N THR A 153 12.42 -26.37 17.12
CA THR A 153 12.60 -27.48 16.19
C THR A 153 12.18 -27.05 14.78
N PRO A 154 12.62 -27.75 13.72
CA PRO A 154 12.16 -27.47 12.36
C PRO A 154 10.63 -27.38 12.26
N GLU A 155 9.91 -28.33 12.88
CA GLU A 155 8.44 -28.38 12.85
C GLU A 155 7.80 -27.21 13.60
N GLN A 156 8.40 -26.75 14.69
CA GLN A 156 7.95 -25.56 15.42
C GLN A 156 8.16 -24.30 14.58
N ASN A 157 9.28 -24.23 13.88
CA ASN A 157 9.62 -23.11 13.00
C ASN A 157 8.66 -23.05 11.80
N ASP A 158 8.37 -24.20 11.17
CA ASP A 158 7.42 -24.29 10.06
C ASP A 158 5.99 -23.91 10.49
N LYS A 159 5.57 -24.37 11.67
CA LYS A 159 4.28 -23.96 12.26
C LYS A 159 4.24 -22.46 12.53
N MET A 160 5.32 -21.86 13.01
CA MET A 160 5.41 -20.42 13.24
C MET A 160 5.34 -19.65 11.91
N PHE A 161 6.05 -20.09 10.88
CA PHE A 161 5.98 -19.55 9.53
C PHE A 161 4.54 -19.50 9.02
N VAL A 162 3.81 -20.63 9.06
CA VAL A 162 2.41 -20.69 8.62
C VAL A 162 1.52 -19.75 9.41
N ASN A 163 1.68 -19.68 10.73
CA ASN A 163 0.87 -18.80 11.58
C ASN A 163 1.09 -17.32 11.27
N ILE A 164 2.35 -16.89 11.11
CA ILE A 164 2.66 -15.49 10.81
C ILE A 164 2.19 -15.11 9.41
N ALA A 165 2.47 -15.96 8.42
CA ALA A 165 2.03 -15.70 7.05
C ALA A 165 0.50 -15.62 6.93
N ASN A 166 -0.24 -16.47 7.63
CA ASN A 166 -1.71 -16.36 7.71
C ASN A 166 -2.15 -15.04 8.34
N SER A 167 -1.47 -14.59 9.39
CA SER A 167 -1.77 -13.29 10.02
C SER A 167 -1.47 -12.10 9.10
N CYS A 168 -0.54 -12.24 8.18
CA CYS A 168 -0.18 -11.20 7.22
C CYS A 168 -1.20 -11.05 6.07
N CYS A 169 -2.04 -12.05 5.80
CA CYS A 169 -2.98 -12.01 4.68
C CYS A 169 -3.93 -10.80 4.76
N GLU A 170 -4.56 -10.57 5.90
CA GLU A 170 -5.49 -9.46 6.11
C GLU A 170 -4.81 -8.10 5.99
N TYR A 171 -3.59 -7.97 6.50
CA TYR A 171 -2.80 -6.74 6.36
C TYR A 171 -2.46 -6.46 4.89
N LEU A 172 -2.08 -7.49 4.12
CA LEU A 172 -1.83 -7.35 2.69
C LEU A 172 -3.08 -6.92 1.92
N GLU A 173 -4.21 -7.61 2.13
CA GLU A 173 -5.48 -7.23 1.48
C GLU A 173 -5.87 -5.79 1.79
N SER A 174 -5.76 -5.38 3.05
CA SER A 174 -6.06 -4.02 3.50
C SER A 174 -5.13 -2.98 2.89
N GLY A 175 -3.82 -3.27 2.82
CA GLY A 175 -2.82 -2.39 2.20
C GLY A 175 -3.04 -2.24 0.69
N ILE A 176 -3.30 -3.33 -0.01
CA ILE A 176 -3.61 -3.34 -1.44
C ILE A 176 -4.90 -2.54 -1.72
N TYR A 177 -5.96 -2.76 -0.91
CA TYR A 177 -7.20 -2.00 -1.03
C TYR A 177 -6.98 -0.50 -0.81
N LYS A 178 -6.20 -0.11 0.20
CA LYS A 178 -5.87 1.29 0.47
C LYS A 178 -5.18 1.95 -0.72
N SER A 179 -4.24 1.28 -1.36
CA SER A 179 -3.54 1.79 -2.55
C SER A 179 -4.47 1.89 -3.76
N TYR A 180 -5.34 0.91 -3.96
CA TYR A 180 -6.38 0.96 -4.99
C TYR A 180 -7.37 2.12 -4.76
N LYS A 181 -7.89 2.26 -3.52
CA LYS A 181 -8.80 3.36 -3.18
C LYS A 181 -8.15 4.71 -3.41
N PHE A 182 -6.93 4.92 -2.93
CA PHE A 182 -6.19 6.16 -3.15
C PHE A 182 -6.02 6.47 -4.64
N THR A 183 -5.70 5.48 -5.48
CA THR A 183 -5.55 5.67 -6.92
C THR A 183 -6.87 6.11 -7.56
N LYS A 184 -8.00 5.49 -7.18
CA LYS A 184 -9.33 5.94 -7.63
C LYS A 184 -9.63 7.37 -7.18
N ASP A 185 -9.37 7.65 -5.90
CA ASP A 185 -9.59 8.99 -5.33
C ASP A 185 -8.75 10.03 -6.08
N LYS A 186 -7.49 9.71 -6.42
CA LYS A 186 -6.59 10.59 -7.17
C LYS A 186 -7.14 10.91 -8.57
N ILE A 187 -7.62 9.91 -9.30
CA ILE A 187 -8.24 10.11 -10.62
C ILE A 187 -9.46 11.05 -10.52
N GLN A 188 -10.30 10.86 -9.50
CA GLN A 188 -11.45 11.73 -9.27
C GLN A 188 -11.04 13.14 -8.84
N ALA A 189 -10.05 13.25 -7.94
CA ALA A 189 -9.53 14.53 -7.48
C ALA A 189 -8.94 15.35 -8.63
N ASP A 190 -8.17 14.74 -9.52
CA ASP A 190 -7.61 15.40 -10.70
C ASP A 190 -8.70 15.94 -11.62
N ALA A 191 -9.79 15.19 -11.81
CA ALA A 191 -10.95 15.63 -12.61
C ALA A 191 -11.73 16.79 -11.95
N LEU A 192 -11.76 16.85 -10.62
CA LEU A 192 -12.45 17.88 -9.84
C LEU A 192 -11.61 19.13 -9.58
N ALA A 193 -10.30 19.08 -9.83
CA ALA A 193 -9.34 20.12 -9.47
C ALA A 193 -9.35 21.32 -10.43
N VAL A 194 -10.51 21.94 -10.63
CA VAL A 194 -10.73 23.06 -11.57
C VAL A 194 -10.47 24.44 -10.96
N SER A 195 -10.36 24.54 -9.62
CA SER A 195 -10.19 25.80 -8.90
C SER A 195 -9.31 25.63 -7.65
N ASP A 196 -8.93 26.74 -7.00
CA ASP A 196 -8.11 26.74 -5.79
C ASP A 196 -8.84 26.21 -4.56
N PHE A 197 -10.17 26.18 -4.58
CA PHE A 197 -10.98 25.44 -3.62
C PHE A 197 -12.14 24.75 -4.34
N ILE A 198 -12.64 23.68 -3.72
CA ILE A 198 -13.77 22.90 -4.21
C ILE A 198 -14.76 22.63 -3.07
N THR A 199 -16.01 22.37 -3.43
CA THR A 199 -17.03 21.86 -2.51
C THR A 199 -17.33 20.41 -2.85
N LEU A 200 -17.21 19.53 -1.86
CA LEU A 200 -17.57 18.13 -1.99
C LEU A 200 -18.89 17.83 -1.27
N PRO A 201 -19.76 17.00 -1.82
CA PRO A 201 -20.98 16.58 -1.14
C PRO A 201 -20.68 15.76 0.12
N LEU A 202 -21.63 15.74 1.06
CA LEU A 202 -21.49 15.02 2.34
C LEU A 202 -21.05 13.56 2.15
N ASN A 203 -21.63 12.87 1.18
CA ASN A 203 -21.38 11.45 0.91
C ASN A 203 -20.14 11.19 0.02
N CYS A 204 -19.39 12.23 -0.33
CA CYS A 204 -18.14 12.06 -1.07
C CYS A 204 -17.08 11.50 -0.11
N ASP A 205 -16.47 10.38 -0.46
CA ASP A 205 -15.46 9.70 0.35
C ASP A 205 -14.03 9.83 -0.21
N ILE A 206 -13.82 10.79 -1.14
CA ILE A 206 -12.48 11.10 -1.65
C ILE A 206 -11.61 11.59 -0.49
N ASP A 207 -10.48 10.94 -0.29
CA ASP A 207 -9.50 11.37 0.71
C ASP A 207 -8.86 12.70 0.29
N ARG A 208 -8.68 13.61 1.25
CA ARG A 208 -8.07 14.93 0.98
C ARG A 208 -6.66 14.84 0.41
N SER A 209 -5.90 13.83 0.78
CA SER A 209 -4.53 13.61 0.27
C SER A 209 -4.51 13.32 -1.22
N ALA A 210 -5.61 12.85 -1.80
CA ALA A 210 -5.74 12.66 -3.24
C ALA A 210 -5.65 13.99 -4.04
N PHE A 211 -5.93 15.11 -3.39
CA PHE A 211 -5.80 16.45 -4.00
C PHE A 211 -4.38 17.01 -3.92
N GLU A 212 -3.45 16.36 -3.22
CA GLU A 212 -2.04 16.78 -3.18
C GLU A 212 -1.44 16.79 -4.58
N GLY A 213 -0.68 17.85 -4.88
CA GLY A 213 -0.11 18.09 -6.22
C GLY A 213 -1.11 18.64 -7.24
N THR A 214 -2.39 18.82 -6.90
CA THR A 214 -3.37 19.54 -7.75
C THR A 214 -3.34 21.04 -7.45
N ARG A 215 -4.18 21.83 -8.16
CA ARG A 215 -4.35 23.25 -7.82
C ARG A 215 -5.22 23.51 -6.58
N VAL A 216 -5.97 22.51 -6.10
CA VAL A 216 -6.86 22.63 -4.94
C VAL A 216 -6.05 22.85 -3.67
N LYS A 217 -6.37 23.90 -2.94
CA LYS A 217 -5.74 24.27 -1.66
C LYS A 217 -6.64 24.02 -0.47
N TYR A 218 -7.96 24.15 -0.69
CA TYR A 218 -8.98 24.01 0.34
C TYR A 218 -10.16 23.22 -0.19
N ILE A 219 -10.73 22.37 0.67
CA ILE A 219 -11.92 21.57 0.39
C ILE A 219 -13.01 21.97 1.39
N ILE A 220 -14.16 22.38 0.89
CA ILE A 220 -15.36 22.62 1.70
C ILE A 220 -16.18 21.35 1.66
N LYS A 221 -16.58 20.83 2.82
CA LYS A 221 -17.45 19.66 2.93
C LYS A 221 -18.39 19.80 4.12
N GLU A 222 -19.64 19.44 3.93
CA GLU A 222 -20.58 19.28 5.03
C GLU A 222 -20.16 18.13 5.94
N SER A 223 -20.29 18.31 7.25
CA SER A 223 -20.05 17.26 8.24
C SER A 223 -21.35 16.61 8.68
N HIS A 224 -21.30 15.40 9.21
CA HIS A 224 -22.44 14.73 9.82
C HIS A 224 -23.01 15.46 11.07
N ARG A 225 -22.32 16.50 11.54
CA ARG A 225 -22.76 17.35 12.67
C ARG A 225 -23.50 18.60 12.21
N GLY A 226 -23.78 18.75 10.90
CA GLY A 226 -24.46 19.91 10.33
C GLY A 226 -23.59 21.17 10.23
N THR A 227 -22.26 21.04 10.41
CA THR A 227 -21.29 22.11 10.16
C THR A 227 -20.65 21.93 8.77
N TYR A 228 -20.05 23.00 8.25
CA TYR A 228 -19.27 22.96 7.00
C TYR A 228 -17.80 23.10 7.31
N ASN A 229 -17.02 22.07 6.98
CA ASN A 229 -15.59 22.06 7.25
C ASN A 229 -14.84 22.56 6.02
N ILE A 230 -13.93 23.52 6.25
CA ILE A 230 -12.84 23.79 5.32
C ILE A 230 -11.66 22.90 5.75
N THR A 231 -11.21 22.00 4.87
CA THR A 231 -10.04 21.16 5.11
C THR A 231 -8.93 21.59 4.18
N THR A 232 -7.70 21.68 4.70
CA THR A 232 -6.53 22.07 3.91
C THR A 232 -5.99 20.89 3.11
N VAL A 233 -5.49 21.16 1.90
CA VAL A 233 -4.61 20.26 1.14
C VAL A 233 -3.17 20.70 1.41
N GLU A 234 -2.26 19.78 1.69
CA GLU A 234 -0.87 20.14 1.97
C GLU A 234 -0.19 20.82 0.75
N PRO A 235 0.67 21.81 0.97
CA PRO A 235 1.21 22.27 2.27
C PRO A 235 0.40 23.40 2.94
N TYR A 236 -0.82 23.66 2.51
CA TYR A 236 -1.61 24.81 2.96
C TYR A 236 -2.14 24.63 4.39
N LYS A 237 -2.36 25.77 5.08
CA LYS A 237 -2.84 25.80 6.47
C LYS A 237 -3.90 26.91 6.62
N ILE A 238 -4.73 26.78 7.63
CA ILE A 238 -5.64 27.84 8.08
C ILE A 238 -4.98 28.55 9.26
N PRO A 239 -4.82 29.88 9.20
CA PRO A 239 -4.30 30.66 10.32
C PRO A 239 -5.23 30.56 11.56
N ALA A 240 -4.63 30.55 12.77
CA ALA A 240 -5.39 30.39 14.02
C ALA A 240 -6.39 31.51 14.28
N ASP A 241 -6.11 32.72 13.79
CA ASP A 241 -6.98 33.91 13.90
C ASP A 241 -8.28 33.78 13.08
N TYR A 242 -8.39 32.78 12.21
CA TYR A 242 -9.63 32.45 11.51
C TYR A 242 -10.77 32.00 12.43
N ILE A 243 -10.48 31.74 13.72
CA ILE A 243 -11.54 31.56 14.73
C ILE A 243 -12.44 32.80 14.85
N ASN A 244 -11.94 33.99 14.47
CA ASN A 244 -12.70 35.24 14.49
C ASN A 244 -13.52 35.50 13.21
N MET A 245 -13.41 34.60 12.21
CA MET A 245 -14.27 34.71 11.01
C MET A 245 -15.73 34.44 11.33
N PRO A 246 -16.66 35.14 10.63
CA PRO A 246 -18.09 34.95 10.85
C PRO A 246 -18.50 33.48 10.76
N GLY A 247 -19.22 32.98 11.76
CA GLY A 247 -19.72 31.60 11.84
C GLY A 247 -18.64 30.54 12.04
N CYS A 248 -17.41 30.92 12.30
CA CYS A 248 -16.38 29.94 12.65
C CYS A 248 -16.65 29.35 14.03
N VAL A 249 -16.80 28.03 14.08
CA VAL A 249 -17.09 27.27 15.31
C VAL A 249 -15.82 26.75 15.95
N GLN A 250 -14.86 26.34 15.11
CA GLN A 250 -13.60 25.74 15.57
C GLN A 250 -12.53 25.82 14.49
N VAL A 251 -11.28 26.03 14.89
CA VAL A 251 -10.08 25.86 14.06
C VAL A 251 -9.25 24.72 14.63
N TYR A 252 -8.74 23.85 13.76
CA TYR A 252 -7.87 22.71 14.10
C TYR A 252 -6.70 22.61 13.10
N SER A 253 -5.75 21.69 13.35
CA SER A 253 -4.47 21.63 12.61
C SER A 253 -4.61 21.53 11.08
N ILE A 254 -5.68 20.89 10.61
CA ILE A 254 -5.90 20.60 9.18
C ILE A 254 -7.16 21.29 8.62
N GLY A 255 -7.79 22.20 9.36
CA GLY A 255 -9.02 22.84 8.88
C GLY A 255 -9.73 23.73 9.89
N ALA A 256 -10.93 24.15 9.52
CA ALA A 256 -11.86 24.89 10.38
C ALA A 256 -13.30 24.47 10.10
N ALA A 257 -14.17 24.54 11.12
CA ALA A 257 -15.58 24.27 11.02
C ALA A 257 -16.38 25.58 11.09
N PHE A 258 -17.42 25.67 10.27
CA PHE A 258 -18.31 26.81 10.15
C PHE A 258 -19.76 26.35 10.31
N ASP A 259 -20.59 27.24 10.83
CA ASP A 259 -22.04 27.02 11.08
C ASP A 259 -22.85 26.90 9.79
N THR A 260 -22.43 27.61 8.73
CA THR A 260 -23.14 27.64 7.44
C THR A 260 -22.17 27.47 6.25
N TYR A 261 -22.70 26.99 5.13
CA TYR A 261 -21.98 26.93 3.87
C TYR A 261 -21.46 28.29 3.41
N ASN A 262 -22.29 29.35 3.54
CA ASN A 262 -21.89 30.67 3.10
C ASN A 262 -20.70 31.21 3.91
N ASN A 263 -20.67 30.99 5.22
CA ASN A 263 -19.55 31.41 6.06
C ASN A 263 -18.27 30.63 5.72
N ALA A 264 -18.36 29.32 5.47
CA ALA A 264 -17.26 28.54 4.98
C ALA A 264 -16.75 29.02 3.60
N LEU A 265 -17.65 29.32 2.67
CA LEU A 265 -17.33 29.84 1.34
C LEU A 265 -16.60 31.17 1.38
N ILE A 266 -17.11 32.14 2.14
CA ILE A 266 -16.52 33.47 2.34
C ILE A 266 -15.08 33.30 2.91
N SER A 267 -14.93 32.44 3.91
CA SER A 267 -13.64 32.18 4.55
C SER A 267 -12.65 31.49 3.61
N ALA A 268 -13.09 30.56 2.77
CA ALA A 268 -12.24 29.94 1.75
C ALA A 268 -11.77 30.95 0.69
N GLN A 269 -12.65 31.86 0.25
CA GLN A 269 -12.30 32.94 -0.66
C GLN A 269 -11.29 33.91 -0.04
N GLN A 270 -11.42 34.22 1.25
CA GLN A 270 -10.46 35.06 1.97
C GLN A 270 -9.09 34.39 2.08
N LEU A 271 -9.05 33.10 2.43
CA LEU A 271 -7.81 32.31 2.48
C LEU A 271 -7.04 32.36 1.15
N ILE A 272 -7.73 32.28 0.03
CA ILE A 272 -7.09 32.38 -1.30
C ILE A 272 -6.53 33.79 -1.54
N LYS A 273 -7.25 34.86 -1.18
CA LYS A 273 -6.77 36.25 -1.27
C LYS A 273 -5.52 36.46 -0.43
N ASP A 274 -5.51 35.96 0.82
CA ASP A 274 -4.39 36.09 1.74
C ASP A 274 -3.14 35.39 1.23
N LEU A 275 -3.29 34.24 0.55
CA LEU A 275 -2.18 33.55 -0.11
C LEU A 275 -1.60 34.36 -1.27
N GLN A 276 -2.45 34.98 -2.09
CA GLN A 276 -2.00 35.81 -3.22
C GLN A 276 -1.21 37.07 -2.79
N ILE A 277 -1.53 37.61 -1.61
CA ILE A 277 -0.82 38.77 -1.03
C ILE A 277 0.56 38.36 -0.52
N LYS A 278 0.69 37.16 0.07
CA LYS A 278 1.96 36.65 0.62
C LYS A 278 2.96 36.17 -0.44
N THR A 279 2.52 35.97 -1.68
CA THR A 279 3.35 35.52 -2.81
C THR A 279 3.83 36.67 -3.73
N LYS A 280 3.44 37.90 -3.44
CA LYS A 280 3.94 39.14 -4.04
C LYS A 280 4.99 39.80 -3.13
#